data_3c8436fb8da2e5837adeb122c5a8ab31
#
_entry.id   3c8436fb8da2e5837adeb122c5a8ab31
#
_cell.length_a   1.000
_cell.length_b   1.000
_cell.length_c   1.000
_cell.angle_alpha   90.00
_cell.angle_beta   90.00
_cell.angle_gamma   90.00
#
_symmetry.space_group_name_H-M   'P 1'
#
loop_
_entity.id
_entity.type
_entity.pdbx_description
1 polymer ?
#
loop_
_entity_poly.entity_id
_entity_poly.type
_entity_poly.pdbx_seq_one_letter_code
_entity_poly.pdbx_strand_id
1 'polypeptide(L)'
;MKIGMVSLGCPKNLVDSEVMLGIIRDKKMEITNNPAEADLIIVNTCGFIESAKEESVNTVLQMAEYKNEGCCKYLIMTGCLSQRYADELFESMPEVDAVVGTDCFTDIAWVIDEVMAGKRVKHLQKLASKNVAMLPRMLTTPSYMAYLKIAEGCDNCCSYCIIPQLRGPYTSRPYEEVLAEAKALADSGVKELIVVAQDTTRYGEDLYGKLLLPKLLHDLHDLEGIQWIRVMYLYPNNFTDELIEAFATLDKVCKYIDIPLQHASDRLLDSMNRYDTRAQVETLLEKLRTRIPGITIRTTFIVGFPGETEEDFAELQDFMEKQRFENAGVFQYSQEEGTVAGAMPNQIAQEVKETRYHELMALQAGISEEIHQNREGEELDVLVEGFDEENDKLAFGRSIHEAPDIDGNIFIEGAEDVQIGDIVRVRILQGFTYEMVGELIK
;
A
#
# COMPACT_ATOMS: atom_id res chain seq x y z
N MET A 1 19.45 -19.79 -16.41
CA MET A 1 19.30 -18.32 -16.46
C MET A 1 18.74 -17.88 -15.13
N LYS A 2 19.44 -16.99 -14.47
CA LYS A 2 19.01 -16.41 -13.18
C LYS A 2 18.30 -15.08 -13.43
N ILE A 3 17.17 -14.88 -12.79
CA ILE A 3 16.36 -13.65 -12.89
C ILE A 3 16.32 -12.95 -11.55
N GLY A 4 16.71 -11.68 -11.55
CA GLY A 4 16.54 -10.77 -10.42
C GLY A 4 15.25 -9.94 -10.56
N MET A 5 14.60 -9.63 -9.46
CA MET A 5 13.42 -8.76 -9.42
C MET A 5 13.61 -7.66 -8.38
N VAL A 6 13.38 -6.42 -8.80
CA VAL A 6 13.26 -5.26 -7.90
C VAL A 6 11.84 -4.76 -7.98
N SER A 7 11.15 -4.65 -6.84
CA SER A 7 9.77 -4.16 -6.77
C SER A 7 9.73 -2.86 -6.00
N LEU A 8 9.30 -1.79 -6.65
CA LEU A 8 9.16 -0.45 -6.08
C LEU A 8 7.68 -0.07 -5.92
N GLY A 9 7.43 0.90 -5.05
CA GLY A 9 6.12 1.51 -4.87
C GLY A 9 5.23 0.74 -3.90
N CYS A 10 3.95 0.57 -4.25
CA CYS A 10 2.89 0.17 -3.33
C CYS A 10 2.66 -1.36 -3.28
N PRO A 11 1.90 -1.86 -2.28
CA PRO A 11 1.53 -3.28 -2.17
C PRO A 11 0.86 -3.87 -3.42
N LYS A 12 0.08 -3.07 -4.18
CA LYS A 12 -0.51 -3.54 -5.45
C LYS A 12 0.56 -3.87 -6.48
N ASN A 13 1.61 -3.05 -6.54
CA ASN A 13 2.77 -3.29 -7.41
C ASN A 13 3.56 -4.54 -6.96
N LEU A 14 3.69 -4.74 -5.65
CA LEU A 14 4.33 -5.93 -5.08
C LEU A 14 3.58 -7.21 -5.48
N VAL A 15 2.24 -7.23 -5.38
CA VAL A 15 1.43 -8.37 -5.83
C VAL A 15 1.66 -8.68 -7.31
N ASP A 16 1.77 -7.66 -8.17
CA ASP A 16 2.09 -7.84 -9.59
C ASP A 16 3.49 -8.48 -9.77
N SER A 17 4.49 -8.06 -8.97
CA SER A 17 5.83 -8.66 -8.97
C SER A 17 5.81 -10.12 -8.55
N GLU A 18 5.06 -10.47 -7.51
CA GLU A 18 4.93 -11.85 -7.01
C GLU A 18 4.24 -12.77 -8.02
N VAL A 19 3.27 -12.26 -8.79
CA VAL A 19 2.66 -12.99 -9.89
C VAL A 19 3.68 -13.20 -11.02
N MET A 20 4.44 -12.16 -11.40
CA MET A 20 5.52 -12.31 -12.40
C MET A 20 6.54 -13.35 -11.97
N LEU A 21 6.98 -13.35 -10.70
CA LEU A 21 7.88 -14.36 -10.15
C LEU A 21 7.28 -15.76 -10.19
N GLY A 22 5.99 -15.90 -9.90
CA GLY A 22 5.27 -17.18 -10.04
C GLY A 22 5.29 -17.72 -11.47
N ILE A 23 5.00 -16.87 -12.46
CA ILE A 23 5.06 -17.20 -13.89
C ILE A 23 6.49 -17.61 -14.33
N ILE A 24 7.50 -16.89 -13.85
CA ILE A 24 8.91 -17.16 -14.12
C ILE A 24 9.33 -18.51 -13.54
N ARG A 25 8.94 -18.79 -12.30
CA ARG A 25 9.19 -20.07 -11.62
C ARG A 25 8.56 -21.26 -12.38
N ASP A 26 7.33 -21.10 -12.85
CA ASP A 26 6.63 -22.14 -13.62
C ASP A 26 7.29 -22.42 -14.96
N LYS A 27 8.00 -21.44 -15.54
CA LYS A 27 8.91 -21.64 -16.69
C LYS A 27 10.24 -22.30 -16.31
N LYS A 28 10.44 -22.69 -15.04
CA LYS A 28 11.67 -23.31 -14.52
C LYS A 28 12.92 -22.45 -14.67
N MET A 29 12.75 -21.13 -14.65
CA MET A 29 13.85 -20.17 -14.55
C MET A 29 14.25 -20.01 -13.08
N GLU A 30 15.54 -19.83 -12.83
CA GLU A 30 16.06 -19.63 -11.47
C GLU A 30 15.87 -18.18 -11.05
N ILE A 31 15.44 -17.96 -9.82
CA ILE A 31 15.26 -16.62 -9.22
C ILE A 31 16.42 -16.37 -8.26
N THR A 32 16.96 -15.15 -8.28
CA THR A 32 18.04 -14.73 -7.38
C THR A 32 17.72 -13.37 -6.74
N ASN A 33 18.08 -13.23 -5.47
CA ASN A 33 18.01 -11.94 -4.76
C ASN A 33 19.30 -11.11 -4.92
N ASN A 34 20.34 -11.68 -5.56
CA ASN A 34 21.61 -10.99 -5.81
C ASN A 34 21.64 -10.45 -7.25
N PRO A 35 21.51 -9.13 -7.47
CA PRO A 35 21.52 -8.55 -8.81
C PRO A 35 22.80 -8.84 -9.60
N ALA A 36 23.94 -8.96 -8.90
CA ALA A 36 25.22 -9.24 -9.53
C ALA A 36 25.31 -10.63 -10.19
N GLU A 37 24.48 -11.58 -9.75
CA GLU A 37 24.39 -12.93 -10.30
C GLU A 37 23.27 -13.10 -11.34
N ALA A 38 22.41 -12.11 -11.50
CA ALA A 38 21.28 -12.19 -12.40
C ALA A 38 21.71 -12.06 -13.87
N ASP A 39 21.25 -12.97 -14.71
CA ASP A 39 21.40 -12.85 -16.18
C ASP A 39 20.39 -11.85 -16.78
N LEU A 40 19.24 -11.70 -16.12
CA LEU A 40 18.16 -10.78 -16.47
C LEU A 40 17.63 -10.13 -15.20
N ILE A 41 17.45 -8.81 -15.22
CA ILE A 41 16.86 -8.06 -14.10
C ILE A 41 15.54 -7.42 -14.56
N ILE A 42 14.53 -7.55 -13.72
CA ILE A 42 13.21 -6.91 -13.91
C ILE A 42 13.05 -5.86 -12.81
N VAL A 43 12.74 -4.61 -13.19
CA VAL A 43 12.41 -3.55 -12.24
C VAL A 43 10.94 -3.17 -12.40
N ASN A 44 10.14 -3.47 -11.39
CA ASN A 44 8.73 -3.05 -11.32
C ASN A 44 8.65 -1.68 -10.67
N THR A 45 8.29 -0.66 -11.44
CA THR A 45 8.47 0.76 -11.15
C THR A 45 7.21 1.43 -10.65
N CYS A 46 7.38 2.49 -9.88
CA CYS A 46 6.32 3.41 -9.46
C CYS A 46 6.37 4.70 -10.31
N GLY A 47 5.20 5.21 -10.71
CA GLY A 47 5.08 6.44 -11.52
C GLY A 47 4.02 7.41 -10.96
N PHE A 48 3.75 7.31 -9.64
CA PHE A 48 2.62 8.02 -9.02
C PHE A 48 2.93 9.49 -8.74
N ILE A 49 4.05 9.77 -8.07
CA ILE A 49 4.53 11.13 -7.73
C ILE A 49 5.98 11.31 -8.15
N GLU A 50 6.46 12.55 -8.20
CA GLU A 50 7.79 12.90 -8.68
C GLU A 50 8.91 12.10 -7.99
N SER A 51 8.92 12.07 -6.64
CA SER A 51 9.94 11.34 -5.88
C SER A 51 9.97 9.84 -6.20
N ALA A 52 8.81 9.22 -6.42
CA ALA A 52 8.73 7.82 -6.81
C ALA A 52 9.19 7.56 -8.26
N LYS A 53 9.03 8.56 -9.14
CA LYS A 53 9.59 8.52 -10.51
C LYS A 53 11.11 8.59 -10.47
N GLU A 54 11.66 9.52 -9.69
CA GLU A 54 13.11 9.66 -9.49
C GLU A 54 13.73 8.38 -8.92
N GLU A 55 13.13 7.82 -7.86
CA GLU A 55 13.54 6.53 -7.30
C GLU A 55 13.54 5.43 -8.36
N SER A 56 12.46 5.34 -9.14
CA SER A 56 12.33 4.32 -10.19
C SER A 56 13.39 4.46 -11.27
N VAL A 57 13.64 5.66 -11.77
CA VAL A 57 14.67 5.91 -12.79
C VAL A 57 16.05 5.60 -12.24
N ASN A 58 16.38 6.09 -11.04
CA ASN A 58 17.67 5.84 -10.40
C ASN A 58 17.91 4.35 -10.16
N THR A 59 16.89 3.61 -9.71
CA THR A 59 16.99 2.16 -9.54
C THR A 59 17.23 1.44 -10.87
N VAL A 60 16.52 1.81 -11.94
CA VAL A 60 16.74 1.21 -13.27
C VAL A 60 18.16 1.48 -13.75
N LEU A 61 18.69 2.69 -13.59
CA LEU A 61 20.07 3.04 -13.95
C LEU A 61 21.08 2.26 -13.11
N GLN A 62 20.86 2.13 -11.81
CA GLN A 62 21.70 1.31 -10.94
C GLN A 62 21.70 -0.17 -11.37
N MET A 63 20.55 -0.72 -11.71
CA MET A 63 20.47 -2.10 -12.22
C MET A 63 21.12 -2.26 -13.59
N ALA A 64 21.13 -1.22 -14.43
CA ALA A 64 21.82 -1.22 -15.71
C ALA A 64 23.35 -1.34 -15.57
N GLU A 65 23.95 -0.86 -14.46
CA GLU A 65 25.38 -1.01 -14.20
C GLU A 65 25.82 -2.48 -14.18
N TYR A 66 24.96 -3.39 -13.74
CA TYR A 66 25.24 -4.83 -13.74
C TYR A 66 25.38 -5.44 -15.14
N LYS A 67 25.02 -4.73 -16.22
CA LYS A 67 25.36 -5.13 -17.59
C LYS A 67 26.87 -5.00 -17.89
N ASN A 68 27.57 -4.11 -17.18
CA ASN A 68 29.00 -3.87 -17.34
C ASN A 68 29.82 -4.56 -16.23
N GLU A 69 29.31 -4.55 -14.99
CA GLU A 69 30.01 -4.97 -13.80
C GLU A 69 29.60 -6.35 -13.26
N GLY A 70 28.48 -6.90 -13.77
CA GLY A 70 27.88 -8.17 -13.35
C GLY A 70 27.66 -9.17 -14.47
N CYS A 71 26.70 -10.06 -14.27
CA CYS A 71 26.28 -11.07 -15.24
C CYS A 71 25.09 -10.65 -16.11
N CYS A 72 24.49 -9.49 -15.83
CA CYS A 72 23.24 -9.05 -16.44
C CYS A 72 23.41 -8.82 -17.94
N LYS A 73 22.55 -9.47 -18.72
CA LYS A 73 22.50 -9.30 -20.18
C LYS A 73 21.27 -8.51 -20.60
N TYR A 74 20.21 -8.61 -19.82
CA TYR A 74 18.91 -8.05 -20.16
C TYR A 74 18.30 -7.32 -18.97
N LEU A 75 17.72 -6.13 -19.23
CA LEU A 75 17.04 -5.30 -18.25
C LEU A 75 15.63 -5.01 -18.74
N ILE A 76 14.63 -5.40 -17.96
CA ILE A 76 13.21 -5.17 -18.23
C ILE A 76 12.67 -4.17 -17.22
N MET A 77 11.99 -3.16 -17.68
CA MET A 77 11.28 -2.19 -16.90
C MET A 77 9.78 -2.40 -17.04
N THR A 78 9.05 -2.48 -15.93
CA THR A 78 7.60 -2.67 -15.89
C THR A 78 6.94 -1.76 -14.85
N GLY A 79 5.61 -1.76 -14.78
CA GLY A 79 4.86 -1.05 -13.76
C GLY A 79 4.35 0.33 -14.17
N CYS A 80 4.04 1.15 -13.15
CA CYS A 80 3.33 2.42 -13.35
C CYS A 80 4.14 3.46 -14.13
N LEU A 81 5.45 3.57 -13.91
CA LEU A 81 6.29 4.49 -14.66
C LEU A 81 6.40 4.06 -16.13
N SER A 82 6.58 2.76 -16.36
CA SER A 82 6.57 2.17 -17.70
C SER A 82 5.27 2.41 -18.45
N GLN A 83 4.12 2.33 -17.75
CA GLN A 83 2.82 2.62 -18.34
C GLN A 83 2.67 4.10 -18.71
N ARG A 84 3.21 5.01 -17.89
CA ARG A 84 3.02 6.45 -18.03
C ARG A 84 3.90 7.06 -19.14
N TYR A 85 5.15 6.62 -19.24
CA TYR A 85 6.19 7.22 -20.08
C TYR A 85 6.87 6.21 -21.01
N ALA A 86 6.13 5.23 -21.50
CA ALA A 86 6.69 4.11 -22.25
C ALA A 86 7.53 4.52 -23.47
N ASP A 87 7.08 5.52 -24.25
CA ASP A 87 7.76 5.98 -25.45
C ASP A 87 9.06 6.69 -25.09
N GLU A 88 8.99 7.62 -24.14
CA GLU A 88 10.15 8.41 -23.68
C GLU A 88 11.22 7.52 -23.03
N LEU A 89 10.82 6.58 -22.18
CA LEU A 89 11.72 5.65 -21.52
C LEU A 89 12.38 4.70 -22.54
N PHE A 90 11.61 4.20 -23.50
CA PHE A 90 12.14 3.32 -24.54
C PHE A 90 13.13 4.02 -25.45
N GLU A 91 12.94 5.33 -25.72
CA GLU A 91 13.85 6.11 -26.57
C GLU A 91 15.07 6.61 -25.80
N SER A 92 14.89 7.08 -24.57
CA SER A 92 15.95 7.74 -23.78
C SER A 92 16.82 6.79 -22.97
N MET A 93 16.37 5.55 -22.71
CA MET A 93 17.10 4.55 -21.93
C MET A 93 17.50 3.34 -22.79
N PRO A 94 18.59 3.45 -23.57
CA PRO A 94 19.05 2.35 -24.45
C PRO A 94 19.49 1.10 -23.69
N GLU A 95 19.77 1.22 -22.38
CA GLU A 95 20.12 0.12 -21.47
C GLU A 95 18.94 -0.82 -21.22
N VAL A 96 17.70 -0.33 -21.38
CA VAL A 96 16.48 -1.09 -21.14
C VAL A 96 16.11 -1.88 -22.39
N ASP A 97 16.01 -3.20 -22.27
CA ASP A 97 15.68 -4.11 -23.37
C ASP A 97 14.15 -4.25 -23.55
N ALA A 98 13.38 -4.06 -22.47
CA ALA A 98 11.92 -4.03 -22.59
C ALA A 98 11.26 -3.02 -21.64
N VAL A 99 10.20 -2.37 -22.14
CA VAL A 99 9.27 -1.52 -21.35
C VAL A 99 7.88 -2.15 -21.42
N VAL A 100 7.32 -2.49 -20.23
CA VAL A 100 6.09 -3.27 -20.09
C VAL A 100 5.08 -2.50 -19.26
N GLY A 101 3.88 -2.35 -19.78
CA GLY A 101 2.78 -1.65 -19.09
C GLY A 101 2.18 -2.44 -17.92
N THR A 102 1.40 -1.73 -17.09
CA THR A 102 0.76 -2.30 -15.89
C THR A 102 -0.19 -3.45 -16.18
N ASP A 103 -0.90 -3.43 -17.31
CA ASP A 103 -1.80 -4.51 -17.72
C ASP A 103 -1.09 -5.69 -18.42
N CYS A 104 0.22 -5.60 -18.62
CA CYS A 104 0.99 -6.58 -19.38
C CYS A 104 1.89 -7.45 -18.50
N PHE A 105 1.88 -7.29 -17.19
CA PHE A 105 2.75 -8.06 -16.27
C PHE A 105 2.54 -9.58 -16.39
N THR A 106 1.33 -10.02 -16.75
CA THR A 106 1.02 -11.44 -16.98
C THR A 106 1.71 -12.03 -18.21
N ASP A 107 2.13 -11.17 -19.15
CA ASP A 107 2.82 -11.57 -20.38
C ASP A 107 4.34 -11.62 -20.21
N ILE A 108 4.84 -11.47 -18.97
CA ILE A 108 6.28 -11.36 -18.66
C ILE A 108 7.11 -12.51 -19.26
N ALA A 109 6.54 -13.70 -19.28
CA ALA A 109 7.20 -14.86 -19.84
C ALA A 109 7.47 -14.71 -21.36
N TRP A 110 6.50 -14.19 -22.11
CA TRP A 110 6.66 -13.87 -23.51
C TRP A 110 7.65 -12.74 -23.73
N VAL A 111 7.61 -11.69 -22.91
CA VAL A 111 8.56 -10.56 -22.98
C VAL A 111 9.99 -11.06 -22.81
N ILE A 112 10.24 -11.93 -21.84
CA ILE A 112 11.56 -12.54 -21.60
C ILE A 112 12.03 -13.31 -22.86
N ASP A 113 11.16 -14.14 -23.46
CA ASP A 113 11.50 -14.91 -24.66
C ASP A 113 11.88 -13.99 -25.84
N GLU A 114 11.17 -12.90 -26.06
CA GLU A 114 11.45 -11.92 -27.12
C GLU A 114 12.78 -11.16 -26.89
N VAL A 115 13.02 -10.74 -25.64
CA VAL A 115 14.28 -10.07 -25.25
C VAL A 115 15.46 -11.01 -25.41
N MET A 116 15.33 -12.27 -25.02
CA MET A 116 16.36 -13.30 -25.23
C MET A 116 16.63 -13.60 -26.70
N ALA A 117 15.65 -13.40 -27.56
CA ALA A 117 15.82 -13.46 -29.04
C ALA A 117 16.52 -12.23 -29.61
N GLY A 118 16.99 -11.30 -28.76
CA GLY A 118 17.72 -10.09 -29.18
C GLY A 118 16.84 -8.94 -29.65
N LYS A 119 15.55 -8.95 -29.31
CA LYS A 119 14.63 -7.86 -29.65
C LYS A 119 14.52 -6.86 -28.49
N ARG A 120 14.44 -5.57 -28.82
CA ARG A 120 13.93 -4.57 -27.86
C ARG A 120 12.41 -4.55 -27.92
N VAL A 121 11.75 -4.62 -26.76
CA VAL A 121 10.29 -4.81 -26.68
C VAL A 121 9.63 -3.62 -25.97
N LYS A 122 8.62 -3.01 -26.60
CA LYS A 122 7.67 -2.12 -25.96
C LYS A 122 6.31 -2.81 -25.96
N HIS A 123 5.82 -3.21 -24.78
CA HIS A 123 4.59 -3.99 -24.63
C HIS A 123 3.60 -3.28 -23.71
N LEU A 124 2.66 -2.58 -24.32
CA LEU A 124 1.55 -1.93 -23.66
C LEU A 124 0.24 -2.41 -24.27
N GLN A 125 -0.74 -2.58 -23.44
CA GLN A 125 -2.11 -2.83 -23.87
C GLN A 125 -3.01 -1.67 -23.41
N LYS A 126 -4.16 -1.54 -24.04
CA LYS A 126 -5.18 -0.61 -23.56
C LYS A 126 -5.63 -1.11 -22.19
N LEU A 127 -5.56 -0.23 -21.20
CA LEU A 127 -6.07 -0.51 -19.87
C LEU A 127 -7.53 -0.98 -19.97
N ALA A 128 -7.75 -2.23 -19.68
CA ALA A 128 -9.06 -2.88 -19.76
C ALA A 128 -9.16 -3.84 -18.58
N SER A 129 -10.38 -4.07 -18.11
CA SER A 129 -10.62 -5.09 -17.09
C SER A 129 -10.12 -6.45 -17.59
N LYS A 130 -9.04 -6.96 -17.03
CA LYS A 130 -8.62 -8.33 -17.23
C LYS A 130 -9.15 -9.18 -16.08
N ASN A 131 -9.89 -10.24 -16.42
CA ASN A 131 -10.03 -11.36 -15.49
C ASN A 131 -8.65 -11.96 -15.28
N VAL A 132 -8.06 -11.65 -14.15
CA VAL A 132 -6.82 -12.29 -13.69
C VAL A 132 -7.26 -13.60 -13.05
N ALA A 133 -7.42 -14.66 -13.86
CA ALA A 133 -7.61 -16.01 -13.36
C ALA A 133 -6.49 -16.34 -12.34
N MET A 134 -6.70 -17.34 -11.49
CA MET A 134 -5.70 -17.76 -10.50
C MET A 134 -4.34 -17.96 -11.17
N LEU A 135 -3.52 -16.91 -11.12
CA LEU A 135 -2.17 -16.95 -11.66
C LEU A 135 -1.22 -17.52 -10.60
N PRO A 136 -0.17 -18.23 -11.03
CA PRO A 136 0.85 -18.65 -10.11
C PRO A 136 1.45 -17.43 -9.40
N ARG A 137 1.63 -17.52 -8.10
CA ARG A 137 2.19 -16.44 -7.29
C ARG A 137 3.33 -16.99 -6.43
N MET A 138 4.41 -16.24 -6.32
CA MET A 138 5.52 -16.52 -5.42
C MET A 138 5.61 -15.36 -4.43
N LEU A 139 5.28 -15.62 -3.18
CA LEU A 139 5.33 -14.60 -2.13
C LEU A 139 6.77 -14.12 -1.91
N THR A 140 6.92 -12.82 -1.75
CA THR A 140 8.16 -12.15 -1.37
C THR A 140 8.04 -11.47 -0.01
N THR A 141 6.81 -11.39 0.51
CA THR A 141 6.55 -11.00 1.90
C THR A 141 7.01 -12.10 2.87
N PRO A 142 7.24 -11.77 4.15
CA PRO A 142 7.43 -12.77 5.18
C PRO A 142 6.32 -13.84 5.18
N SER A 143 6.65 -15.07 5.55
CA SER A 143 5.74 -16.21 5.43
C SER A 143 4.43 -16.08 6.23
N TYR A 144 4.42 -15.22 7.25
CA TYR A 144 3.27 -15.01 8.11
C TYR A 144 2.26 -13.99 7.56
N MET A 145 2.60 -13.21 6.53
CA MET A 145 1.69 -12.21 5.96
C MET A 145 1.64 -12.20 4.43
N ALA A 146 0.50 -11.82 3.87
CA ALA A 146 0.36 -11.62 2.43
C ALA A 146 -0.65 -10.52 2.10
N TYR A 147 -0.37 -9.77 1.02
CA TYR A 147 -1.35 -8.86 0.45
C TYR A 147 -2.34 -9.62 -0.43
N LEU A 148 -3.63 -9.38 -0.23
CA LEU A 148 -4.72 -9.90 -1.05
C LEU A 148 -5.32 -8.78 -1.89
N LYS A 149 -4.93 -8.68 -3.16
CA LYS A 149 -5.44 -7.67 -4.07
C LYS A 149 -6.82 -8.11 -4.59
N ILE A 150 -7.87 -7.35 -4.24
CA ILE A 150 -9.28 -7.69 -4.56
C ILE A 150 -9.83 -6.94 -5.78
N ALA A 151 -9.20 -5.84 -6.17
CA ALA A 151 -9.58 -5.05 -7.34
C ALA A 151 -8.38 -4.31 -7.91
N GLU A 152 -8.52 -3.76 -9.12
CA GLU A 152 -7.55 -2.93 -9.82
C GLU A 152 -8.22 -1.68 -10.40
N GLY A 153 -7.46 -0.58 -10.55
CA GLY A 153 -7.97 0.67 -11.12
C GLY A 153 -8.86 1.48 -10.17
N CYS A 154 -9.30 2.66 -10.60
CA CYS A 154 -10.10 3.56 -9.77
C CYS A 154 -10.92 4.53 -10.63
N ASP A 155 -12.21 4.72 -10.28
CA ASP A 155 -13.13 5.65 -10.93
C ASP A 155 -13.45 6.89 -10.09
N ASN A 156 -12.80 7.08 -8.93
CA ASN A 156 -13.04 8.24 -8.06
C ASN A 156 -12.60 9.56 -8.70
N CYS A 157 -11.69 9.52 -9.68
CA CYS A 157 -11.25 10.67 -10.49
C CYS A 157 -10.83 11.89 -9.68
N CYS A 158 -10.19 11.69 -8.51
CA CYS A 158 -9.65 12.79 -7.72
C CYS A 158 -8.72 13.65 -8.58
N SER A 159 -8.84 14.97 -8.49
CA SER A 159 -8.18 15.91 -9.43
C SER A 159 -6.64 15.86 -9.39
N TYR A 160 -6.06 15.41 -8.28
CA TYR A 160 -4.62 15.26 -8.08
C TYR A 160 -4.09 13.89 -8.50
N CYS A 161 -4.95 12.93 -8.82
CA CYS A 161 -4.59 11.51 -8.92
C CYS A 161 -4.44 11.06 -10.38
N ILE A 162 -3.33 10.39 -10.66
CA ILE A 162 -3.02 9.84 -11.99
C ILE A 162 -3.42 8.35 -12.13
N ILE A 163 -3.90 7.70 -11.08
CA ILE A 163 -4.19 6.27 -11.06
C ILE A 163 -5.14 5.81 -12.18
N PRO A 164 -6.23 6.51 -12.53
CA PRO A 164 -7.10 6.09 -13.64
C PRO A 164 -6.35 5.95 -14.98
N GLN A 165 -5.31 6.76 -15.19
CA GLN A 165 -4.48 6.68 -16.41
C GLN A 165 -3.41 5.58 -16.32
N LEU A 166 -3.00 5.18 -15.11
CA LEU A 166 -1.96 4.18 -14.90
C LEU A 166 -2.51 2.76 -14.75
N ARG A 167 -3.69 2.62 -14.12
CA ARG A 167 -4.28 1.35 -13.73
C ARG A 167 -5.68 1.10 -14.32
N GLY A 168 -6.20 2.09 -15.07
CA GLY A 168 -7.48 1.99 -15.74
C GLY A 168 -8.71 2.16 -14.84
N PRO A 169 -9.90 1.82 -15.37
CA PRO A 169 -11.15 1.88 -14.65
C PRO A 169 -11.16 0.85 -13.52
N TYR A 170 -12.00 1.11 -12.51
CA TYR A 170 -12.18 0.19 -11.40
C TYR A 170 -12.70 -1.18 -11.88
N THR A 171 -12.04 -2.24 -11.46
CA THR A 171 -12.37 -3.60 -11.84
C THR A 171 -12.16 -4.54 -10.66
N SER A 172 -13.24 -5.07 -10.11
CA SER A 172 -13.20 -6.10 -9.08
C SER A 172 -12.69 -7.43 -9.64
N ARG A 173 -11.95 -8.15 -8.84
CA ARG A 173 -11.67 -9.56 -9.11
C ARG A 173 -12.91 -10.41 -8.79
N PRO A 174 -13.16 -11.50 -9.54
CA PRO A 174 -14.25 -12.42 -9.23
C PRO A 174 -14.18 -12.94 -7.79
N TYR A 175 -15.32 -12.97 -7.12
CA TYR A 175 -15.42 -13.28 -5.69
C TYR A 175 -14.80 -14.63 -5.34
N GLU A 176 -15.12 -15.66 -6.13
CA GLU A 176 -14.64 -17.02 -5.93
C GLU A 176 -13.13 -17.14 -6.12
N GLU A 177 -12.54 -16.35 -7.02
CA GLU A 177 -11.09 -16.31 -7.24
C GLU A 177 -10.36 -15.67 -6.06
N VAL A 178 -10.90 -14.58 -5.49
CA VAL A 178 -10.34 -13.94 -4.30
C VAL A 178 -10.36 -14.90 -3.11
N LEU A 179 -11.47 -15.60 -2.89
CA LEU A 179 -11.57 -16.60 -1.82
C LEU A 179 -10.63 -17.79 -2.03
N ALA A 180 -10.50 -18.28 -3.26
CA ALA A 180 -9.61 -19.38 -3.57
C ALA A 180 -8.15 -19.01 -3.33
N GLU A 181 -7.73 -17.78 -3.69
CA GLU A 181 -6.39 -17.27 -3.38
C GLU A 181 -6.19 -17.11 -1.88
N ALA A 182 -7.14 -16.51 -1.17
CA ALA A 182 -7.07 -16.35 0.28
C ALA A 182 -6.91 -17.71 1.00
N LYS A 183 -7.66 -18.72 0.56
CA LYS A 183 -7.52 -20.08 1.08
C LYS A 183 -6.14 -20.68 0.81
N ALA A 184 -5.62 -20.53 -0.41
CA ALA A 184 -4.28 -21.02 -0.76
C ALA A 184 -3.19 -20.33 0.09
N LEU A 185 -3.35 -19.02 0.38
CA LEU A 185 -2.46 -18.29 1.28
C LEU A 185 -2.55 -18.80 2.72
N ALA A 186 -3.74 -19.05 3.24
CA ALA A 186 -3.96 -19.64 4.55
C ALA A 186 -3.33 -21.06 4.65
N ASP A 187 -3.57 -21.91 3.65
CA ASP A 187 -3.01 -23.26 3.55
C ASP A 187 -1.46 -23.25 3.48
N SER A 188 -0.85 -22.14 3.02
CA SER A 188 0.61 -21.96 3.00
C SER A 188 1.22 -21.47 4.32
N GLY A 189 0.39 -21.15 5.33
CA GLY A 189 0.83 -20.71 6.65
C GLY A 189 0.77 -19.20 6.90
N VAL A 190 0.17 -18.42 5.99
CA VAL A 190 -0.08 -16.99 6.20
C VAL A 190 -1.04 -16.79 7.37
N LYS A 191 -0.67 -15.95 8.32
CA LYS A 191 -1.44 -15.60 9.52
C LYS A 191 -2.19 -14.27 9.36
N GLU A 192 -1.60 -13.29 8.66
CA GLU A 192 -2.22 -11.99 8.38
C GLU A 192 -2.50 -11.82 6.88
N LEU A 193 -3.78 -11.60 6.52
CA LEU A 193 -4.19 -11.17 5.19
C LEU A 193 -4.41 -9.67 5.18
N ILE A 194 -3.75 -8.97 4.26
CA ILE A 194 -3.90 -7.52 4.07
C ILE A 194 -4.65 -7.29 2.76
N VAL A 195 -5.93 -6.95 2.88
CA VAL A 195 -6.83 -6.72 1.74
C VAL A 195 -6.55 -5.35 1.14
N VAL A 196 -6.20 -5.31 -0.16
CA VAL A 196 -5.82 -4.10 -0.87
C VAL A 196 -6.52 -3.94 -2.21
N ALA A 197 -6.80 -2.70 -2.55
CA ALA A 197 -7.20 -2.21 -3.86
C ALA A 197 -6.83 -0.72 -3.95
N GLN A 198 -7.20 0.00 -4.99
CA GLN A 198 -7.16 1.47 -4.99
C GLN A 198 -8.32 2.08 -4.19
N ASP A 199 -9.43 1.34 -4.12
CA ASP A 199 -10.59 1.62 -3.27
C ASP A 199 -11.23 0.27 -2.89
N THR A 200 -10.99 -0.20 -1.67
CA THR A 200 -11.50 -1.50 -1.22
C THR A 200 -12.99 -1.47 -0.92
N THR A 201 -13.54 -0.30 -0.58
CA THR A 201 -14.97 -0.16 -0.21
C THR A 201 -15.93 -0.45 -1.35
N ARG A 202 -15.50 -0.29 -2.62
CA ARG A 202 -16.32 -0.52 -3.81
C ARG A 202 -16.32 -1.97 -4.31
N TYR A 203 -15.59 -2.85 -3.63
CA TYR A 203 -15.46 -4.22 -4.11
C TYR A 203 -16.80 -4.89 -4.41
N GLY A 204 -16.93 -5.40 -5.63
CA GLY A 204 -18.07 -6.13 -6.12
C GLY A 204 -19.16 -5.27 -6.80
N GLU A 205 -19.12 -3.94 -6.68
CA GLU A 205 -20.12 -3.05 -7.23
C GLU A 205 -20.24 -3.18 -8.77
N ASP A 206 -19.10 -3.19 -9.45
CA ASP A 206 -19.00 -3.28 -10.92
C ASP A 206 -19.43 -4.65 -11.47
N LEU A 207 -19.07 -5.75 -10.79
CA LEU A 207 -19.38 -7.11 -11.26
C LEU A 207 -20.75 -7.62 -10.82
N TYR A 208 -21.21 -7.24 -9.63
CA TYR A 208 -22.39 -7.84 -8.98
C TYR A 208 -23.48 -6.83 -8.64
N GLY A 209 -23.27 -5.53 -8.93
CA GLY A 209 -24.22 -4.46 -8.64
C GLY A 209 -24.45 -4.19 -7.15
N LYS A 210 -23.52 -4.60 -6.29
CA LYS A 210 -23.57 -4.42 -4.82
C LYS A 210 -22.19 -4.45 -4.19
N LEU A 211 -22.03 -3.76 -3.08
CA LEU A 211 -20.82 -3.76 -2.28
C LEU A 211 -20.66 -5.10 -1.57
N LEU A 212 -19.59 -5.81 -1.84
CA LEU A 212 -19.34 -7.16 -1.31
C LEU A 212 -18.23 -7.24 -0.27
N LEU A 213 -17.56 -6.14 0.07
CA LEU A 213 -16.50 -6.16 1.09
C LEU A 213 -16.98 -6.72 2.42
N PRO A 214 -18.17 -6.35 2.98
CA PRO A 214 -18.65 -6.93 4.24
C PRO A 214 -18.77 -8.46 4.16
N LYS A 215 -19.37 -8.97 3.08
CA LYS A 215 -19.51 -10.42 2.87
C LYS A 215 -18.14 -11.10 2.73
N LEU A 216 -17.22 -10.47 2.00
CA LEU A 216 -15.86 -11.00 1.84
C LEU A 216 -15.16 -11.12 3.20
N LEU A 217 -15.28 -10.11 4.07
CA LEU A 217 -14.68 -10.16 5.41
C LEU A 217 -15.24 -11.31 6.25
N HIS A 218 -16.53 -11.60 6.17
CA HIS A 218 -17.11 -12.77 6.84
C HIS A 218 -16.51 -14.08 6.31
N ASP A 219 -16.46 -14.25 5.00
CA ASP A 219 -15.95 -15.49 4.42
C ASP A 219 -14.42 -15.66 4.63
N LEU A 220 -13.65 -14.56 4.68
CA LEU A 220 -12.23 -14.59 5.06
C LEU A 220 -12.03 -14.89 6.55
N HIS A 221 -12.91 -14.39 7.42
CA HIS A 221 -12.90 -14.66 8.86
C HIS A 221 -13.07 -16.16 9.14
N ASP A 222 -13.86 -16.87 8.33
CA ASP A 222 -14.11 -18.30 8.50
C ASP A 222 -12.94 -19.18 8.03
N LEU A 223 -11.91 -18.62 7.40
CA LEU A 223 -10.74 -19.39 6.98
C LEU A 223 -9.91 -19.83 8.19
N GLU A 224 -9.61 -21.12 8.24
CA GLU A 224 -8.67 -21.68 9.21
C GLU A 224 -7.23 -21.18 8.90
N GLY A 225 -6.41 -21.00 9.92
CA GLY A 225 -5.03 -20.51 9.81
C GLY A 225 -4.88 -19.01 9.79
N ILE A 226 -5.83 -18.26 9.23
CA ILE A 226 -5.83 -16.80 9.28
C ILE A 226 -6.19 -16.33 10.70
N GLN A 227 -5.37 -15.44 11.24
CA GLN A 227 -5.56 -14.83 12.56
C GLN A 227 -5.92 -13.36 12.45
N TRP A 228 -5.36 -12.62 11.47
CA TRP A 228 -5.64 -11.22 11.23
C TRP A 228 -6.04 -10.94 9.79
N ILE A 229 -7.04 -10.09 9.64
CA ILE A 229 -7.51 -9.54 8.36
C ILE A 229 -7.48 -8.04 8.47
N ARG A 230 -6.56 -7.40 7.77
CA ARG A 230 -6.41 -5.95 7.71
C ARG A 230 -6.95 -5.45 6.38
N VAL A 231 -7.68 -4.32 6.40
CA VAL A 231 -8.21 -3.69 5.18
C VAL A 231 -7.59 -2.32 5.02
N MET A 232 -7.00 -2.08 3.86
CA MET A 232 -6.36 -0.81 3.52
C MET A 232 -7.11 -0.10 2.41
N TYR A 233 -6.90 1.23 2.29
CA TYR A 233 -7.45 2.06 1.21
C TYR A 233 -8.99 2.09 1.16
N LEU A 234 -9.60 2.41 2.29
CA LEU A 234 -11.04 2.59 2.43
C LEU A 234 -11.45 4.01 2.04
N TYR A 235 -12.53 4.15 1.28
CA TYR A 235 -13.02 5.46 0.86
C TYR A 235 -14.25 5.86 1.69
N PRO A 236 -14.36 7.12 2.20
CA PRO A 236 -15.38 7.52 3.18
C PRO A 236 -16.83 7.25 2.75
N ASN A 237 -17.15 7.49 1.47
CA ASN A 237 -18.53 7.47 0.97
C ASN A 237 -19.22 6.10 0.98
N ASN A 238 -18.47 5.01 1.07
CA ASN A 238 -19.01 3.66 0.93
C ASN A 238 -19.01 2.87 2.25
N PHE A 239 -18.91 3.56 3.40
CA PHE A 239 -19.04 2.92 4.70
C PHE A 239 -20.51 2.61 5.00
N THR A 240 -20.94 1.40 4.66
CA THR A 240 -22.28 0.90 5.02
C THR A 240 -22.33 0.44 6.47
N ASP A 241 -23.54 0.32 7.03
CA ASP A 241 -23.72 -0.24 8.37
C ASP A 241 -23.22 -1.68 8.48
N GLU A 242 -23.39 -2.48 7.41
CA GLU A 242 -22.86 -3.85 7.33
C GLU A 242 -21.33 -3.88 7.38
N LEU A 243 -20.65 -2.93 6.74
CA LEU A 243 -19.20 -2.84 6.80
C LEU A 243 -18.72 -2.49 8.22
N ILE A 244 -19.36 -1.51 8.85
CA ILE A 244 -19.05 -1.12 10.24
C ILE A 244 -19.29 -2.29 11.19
N GLU A 245 -20.39 -3.04 11.00
CA GLU A 245 -20.70 -4.22 11.81
C GLU A 245 -19.64 -5.32 11.62
N ALA A 246 -19.18 -5.55 10.41
CA ALA A 246 -18.10 -6.51 10.14
C ALA A 246 -16.81 -6.15 10.91
N PHE A 247 -16.40 -4.88 10.89
CA PHE A 247 -15.26 -4.41 11.69
C PHE A 247 -15.51 -4.51 13.20
N ALA A 248 -16.74 -4.32 13.66
CA ALA A 248 -17.09 -4.37 15.08
C ALA A 248 -17.11 -5.80 15.65
N THR A 249 -17.63 -6.76 14.86
CA THR A 249 -18.01 -8.08 15.39
C THR A 249 -17.05 -9.21 14.99
N LEU A 250 -16.35 -9.10 13.85
CA LEU A 250 -15.40 -10.12 13.42
C LEU A 250 -14.07 -9.94 14.17
N ASP A 251 -13.71 -10.90 14.99
CA ASP A 251 -12.54 -10.82 15.89
C ASP A 251 -11.20 -10.90 15.16
N LYS A 252 -11.15 -11.59 14.00
CA LYS A 252 -9.96 -11.62 13.14
C LYS A 252 -9.79 -10.33 12.30
N VAL A 253 -10.84 -9.53 12.12
CA VAL A 253 -10.73 -8.25 11.41
C VAL A 253 -10.09 -7.21 12.33
N CYS A 254 -8.91 -6.75 11.95
CA CYS A 254 -8.18 -5.74 12.72
C CYS A 254 -9.05 -4.49 12.93
N LYS A 255 -9.09 -4.00 14.16
CA LYS A 255 -9.78 -2.74 14.51
C LYS A 255 -8.96 -1.56 14.01
N TYR A 256 -8.69 -1.55 12.72
CA TYR A 256 -7.83 -0.62 12.02
C TYR A 256 -8.50 -0.19 10.72
N ILE A 257 -8.67 1.10 10.53
CA ILE A 257 -9.27 1.68 9.33
C ILE A 257 -8.29 2.66 8.70
N ASP A 258 -7.83 2.37 7.48
CA ASP A 258 -7.03 3.26 6.64
C ASP A 258 -7.96 4.02 5.69
N ILE A 259 -8.20 5.30 6.00
CA ILE A 259 -9.18 6.15 5.33
C ILE A 259 -8.54 7.49 4.92
N PRO A 260 -8.00 7.60 3.68
CA PRO A 260 -7.36 8.82 3.21
C PRO A 260 -8.38 9.97 3.04
N LEU A 261 -8.40 10.93 3.96
CA LEU A 261 -9.33 12.06 3.96
C LEU A 261 -8.86 13.23 3.08
N GLN A 262 -7.57 13.41 2.94
CA GLN A 262 -6.85 14.35 2.08
C GLN A 262 -6.86 15.80 2.60
N HIS A 263 -8.00 16.34 3.00
CA HIS A 263 -8.15 17.69 3.56
C HIS A 263 -9.40 17.80 4.44
N ALA A 264 -9.58 18.92 5.14
CA ALA A 264 -10.76 19.24 5.95
C ALA A 264 -11.58 20.43 5.44
N SER A 265 -11.04 21.26 4.54
CA SER A 265 -11.77 22.36 3.92
C SER A 265 -12.69 21.83 2.82
N ASP A 266 -14.00 22.06 2.93
CA ASP A 266 -15.00 21.65 1.93
C ASP A 266 -14.70 22.23 0.55
N ARG A 267 -14.20 23.47 0.49
CA ARG A 267 -13.79 24.12 -0.75
C ARG A 267 -12.65 23.38 -1.46
N LEU A 268 -11.67 22.91 -0.70
CA LEU A 268 -10.55 22.16 -1.27
C LEU A 268 -10.96 20.72 -1.60
N LEU A 269 -11.78 20.08 -0.79
CA LEU A 269 -12.33 18.76 -1.09
C LEU A 269 -13.11 18.76 -2.41
N ASP A 270 -13.94 19.78 -2.67
CA ASP A 270 -14.63 19.98 -3.94
C ASP A 270 -13.62 20.16 -5.10
N SER A 271 -12.59 21.02 -4.90
CA SER A 271 -11.52 21.21 -5.91
C SER A 271 -10.69 19.95 -6.16
N MET A 272 -10.55 19.08 -5.15
CA MET A 272 -9.92 17.76 -5.24
C MET A 272 -10.84 16.73 -5.93
N ASN A 273 -12.07 17.09 -6.29
CA ASN A 273 -13.11 16.19 -6.77
C ASN A 273 -13.40 15.06 -5.78
N ARG A 274 -13.45 15.41 -4.49
CA ARG A 274 -13.86 14.54 -3.39
C ARG A 274 -15.32 14.86 -3.05
N TYR A 275 -16.11 13.80 -2.83
CA TYR A 275 -17.54 13.93 -2.64
C TYR A 275 -17.96 14.07 -1.16
N ASP A 276 -17.00 14.04 -0.25
CA ASP A 276 -17.22 14.14 1.17
C ASP A 276 -17.10 15.60 1.63
N THR A 277 -17.95 16.02 2.57
CA THR A 277 -17.77 17.25 3.31
C THR A 277 -17.17 16.97 4.68
N ARG A 278 -16.54 17.96 5.30
CA ARG A 278 -16.00 17.87 6.67
C ARG A 278 -17.06 17.32 7.64
N ALA A 279 -18.30 17.84 7.59
CA ALA A 279 -19.37 17.41 8.49
C ALA A 279 -19.74 15.93 8.29
N GLN A 280 -19.75 15.44 7.05
CA GLN A 280 -20.01 14.01 6.77
C GLN A 280 -18.90 13.13 7.30
N VAL A 281 -17.64 13.55 7.11
CA VAL A 281 -16.46 12.84 7.63
C VAL A 281 -16.48 12.80 9.16
N GLU A 282 -16.72 13.94 9.84
CA GLU A 282 -16.83 14.00 11.31
C GLU A 282 -17.92 13.05 11.84
N THR A 283 -19.08 13.02 11.18
CA THR A 283 -20.17 12.08 11.51
C THR A 283 -19.75 10.61 11.33
N LEU A 284 -19.02 10.31 10.25
CA LEU A 284 -18.51 8.95 10.02
C LEU A 284 -17.51 8.55 11.12
N LEU A 285 -16.53 9.41 11.41
CA LEU A 285 -15.51 9.15 12.42
C LEU A 285 -16.12 8.93 13.81
N GLU A 286 -17.11 9.74 14.21
CA GLU A 286 -17.86 9.56 15.47
C GLU A 286 -18.59 8.20 15.49
N LYS A 287 -19.24 7.84 14.37
CA LYS A 287 -19.94 6.55 14.23
C LYS A 287 -18.97 5.38 14.33
N LEU A 288 -17.80 5.46 13.68
CA LEU A 288 -16.77 4.42 13.74
C LEU A 288 -16.27 4.23 15.18
N ARG A 289 -15.89 5.30 15.86
CA ARG A 289 -15.40 5.24 17.24
C ARG A 289 -16.45 4.74 18.23
N THR A 290 -17.73 5.10 18.01
CA THR A 290 -18.84 4.64 18.86
C THR A 290 -19.16 3.16 18.64
N ARG A 291 -19.14 2.70 17.38
CA ARG A 291 -19.55 1.33 17.02
C ARG A 291 -18.41 0.32 17.15
N ILE A 292 -17.15 0.75 17.06
CA ILE A 292 -15.97 -0.10 17.10
C ILE A 292 -15.04 0.39 18.21
N PRO A 293 -15.27 -0.04 19.47
CA PRO A 293 -14.40 0.36 20.58
C PRO A 293 -12.95 -0.05 20.37
N GLY A 294 -12.02 0.86 20.66
CA GLY A 294 -10.58 0.63 20.48
C GLY A 294 -10.11 0.68 19.01
N ILE A 295 -10.90 1.24 18.11
CA ILE A 295 -10.50 1.38 16.70
C ILE A 295 -9.30 2.31 16.57
N THR A 296 -8.37 1.93 15.71
CA THR A 296 -7.32 2.79 15.19
C THR A 296 -7.74 3.36 13.84
N ILE A 297 -7.72 4.67 13.70
CA ILE A 297 -8.01 5.36 12.44
C ILE A 297 -6.71 5.93 11.90
N ARG A 298 -6.30 5.41 10.74
CA ARG A 298 -5.22 5.94 9.94
C ARG A 298 -5.78 6.81 8.83
N THR A 299 -5.17 7.94 8.61
CA THR A 299 -5.55 8.86 7.54
C THR A 299 -4.35 9.43 6.79
N THR A 300 -4.64 10.16 5.73
CA THR A 300 -3.64 10.86 4.92
C THR A 300 -4.17 12.23 4.56
N PHE A 301 -3.29 13.25 4.66
CA PHE A 301 -3.58 14.63 4.26
C PHE A 301 -2.62 15.11 3.19
N ILE A 302 -3.07 16.05 2.35
CA ILE A 302 -2.27 16.72 1.34
C ILE A 302 -2.26 18.23 1.67
N VAL A 303 -1.06 18.80 1.82
CA VAL A 303 -0.85 20.24 1.99
C VAL A 303 -0.29 20.87 0.72
N GLY A 304 -0.59 22.15 0.50
CA GLY A 304 -0.10 22.89 -0.66
C GLY A 304 -0.82 22.53 -1.95
N PHE A 305 -2.07 22.04 -1.87
CA PHE A 305 -2.92 21.85 -3.03
C PHE A 305 -3.17 23.21 -3.73
N PRO A 306 -3.29 23.26 -5.09
CA PRO A 306 -3.51 24.53 -5.81
C PRO A 306 -4.66 25.35 -5.24
N GLY A 307 -4.35 26.60 -4.86
CA GLY A 307 -5.29 27.54 -4.27
C GLY A 307 -5.60 27.35 -2.79
N GLU A 308 -4.87 26.49 -2.06
CA GLU A 308 -4.98 26.36 -0.60
C GLU A 308 -4.57 27.67 0.09
N THR A 309 -5.46 28.21 0.94
CA THR A 309 -5.22 29.44 1.69
C THR A 309 -4.75 29.14 3.12
N GLU A 310 -4.38 30.20 3.87
CA GLU A 310 -4.05 30.05 5.30
C GLU A 310 -5.27 29.64 6.12
N GLU A 311 -6.46 30.10 5.73
CA GLU A 311 -7.71 29.70 6.39
C GLU A 311 -8.01 28.22 6.17
N ASP A 312 -7.82 27.69 4.95
CA ASP A 312 -7.99 26.25 4.67
C ASP A 312 -7.00 25.41 5.49
N PHE A 313 -5.76 25.86 5.58
CA PHE A 313 -4.73 25.19 6.36
C PHE A 313 -5.05 25.20 7.86
N ALA A 314 -5.52 26.33 8.40
CA ALA A 314 -5.96 26.44 9.78
C ALA A 314 -7.17 25.52 10.08
N GLU A 315 -8.12 25.37 9.12
CA GLU A 315 -9.21 24.42 9.23
C GLU A 315 -8.71 22.96 9.31
N LEU A 316 -7.65 22.63 8.57
CA LEU A 316 -7.05 21.30 8.61
C LEU A 316 -6.34 21.04 9.95
N GLN A 317 -5.60 22.03 10.48
CA GLN A 317 -4.98 21.92 11.82
C GLN A 317 -6.04 21.70 12.90
N ASP A 318 -7.10 22.54 12.94
CA ASP A 318 -8.21 22.41 13.87
C ASP A 318 -8.90 21.04 13.79
N PHE A 319 -9.06 20.52 12.58
CA PHE A 319 -9.63 19.20 12.34
C PHE A 319 -8.76 18.08 12.91
N MET A 320 -7.44 18.11 12.68
CA MET A 320 -6.50 17.13 13.21
C MET A 320 -6.45 17.17 14.75
N GLU A 321 -6.40 18.37 15.34
CA GLU A 321 -6.42 18.56 16.79
C GLU A 321 -7.69 17.98 17.45
N LYS A 322 -8.84 18.16 16.80
CA LYS A 322 -10.13 17.67 17.29
C LYS A 322 -10.30 16.17 17.10
N GLN A 323 -9.92 15.66 15.93
CA GLN A 323 -10.14 14.27 15.58
C GLN A 323 -9.11 13.33 16.21
N ARG A 324 -7.89 13.81 16.49
CA ARG A 324 -6.84 13.05 17.19
C ARG A 324 -6.66 11.66 16.58
N PHE A 325 -6.25 11.63 15.32
CA PHE A 325 -6.00 10.37 14.62
C PHE A 325 -4.84 9.61 15.28
N GLU A 326 -4.99 8.31 15.42
CA GLU A 326 -3.95 7.43 15.94
C GLU A 326 -2.72 7.48 15.00
N ASN A 327 -2.97 7.39 13.69
CA ASN A 327 -1.95 7.51 12.65
C ASN A 327 -2.37 8.49 11.58
N ALA A 328 -1.53 9.46 11.24
CA ALA A 328 -1.77 10.34 10.10
C ALA A 328 -0.49 10.63 9.33
N GLY A 329 -0.53 10.40 8.02
CA GLY A 329 0.53 10.81 7.10
C GLY A 329 0.17 12.14 6.43
N VAL A 330 1.13 13.06 6.34
CA VAL A 330 0.98 14.30 5.57
C VAL A 330 1.87 14.23 4.34
N PHE A 331 1.34 14.63 3.19
CA PHE A 331 2.09 14.71 1.94
C PHE A 331 2.03 16.13 1.37
N GLN A 332 3.14 16.58 0.85
CA GLN A 332 3.16 17.79 0.03
C GLN A 332 2.52 17.48 -1.32
N TYR A 333 1.66 18.36 -1.81
CA TYR A 333 1.08 18.19 -3.13
C TYR A 333 2.16 18.13 -4.21
N SER A 334 2.17 17.05 -4.98
CA SER A 334 3.02 16.86 -6.16
C SER A 334 2.25 17.29 -7.41
N GLN A 335 2.82 18.24 -8.17
CA GLN A 335 2.21 18.70 -9.42
C GLN A 335 2.48 17.69 -10.53
N GLU A 336 1.52 16.80 -10.78
CA GLU A 336 1.67 15.72 -11.75
C GLU A 336 1.08 16.07 -13.12
N GLU A 337 1.90 15.89 -14.15
CA GLU A 337 1.46 16.05 -15.54
C GLU A 337 0.31 15.08 -15.87
N GLY A 338 -0.67 15.56 -16.63
CA GLY A 338 -1.84 14.78 -17.01
C GLY A 338 -2.96 14.75 -15.95
N THR A 339 -2.74 15.31 -14.76
CA THR A 339 -3.79 15.46 -13.75
C THR A 339 -4.51 16.81 -13.89
N VAL A 340 -5.78 16.86 -13.46
CA VAL A 340 -6.55 18.11 -13.47
C VAL A 340 -5.89 19.17 -12.57
N ALA A 341 -5.47 18.78 -11.36
CA ALA A 341 -4.82 19.66 -10.41
C ALA A 341 -3.44 20.15 -10.90
N GLY A 342 -2.72 19.33 -11.68
CA GLY A 342 -1.46 19.73 -12.29
C GLY A 342 -1.57 20.92 -13.23
N ALA A 343 -2.73 21.07 -13.88
CA ALA A 343 -3.03 22.18 -14.78
C ALA A 343 -3.75 23.38 -14.11
N MET A 344 -4.11 23.27 -12.82
CA MET A 344 -4.78 24.36 -12.09
C MET A 344 -3.85 25.57 -11.94
N PRO A 345 -4.40 26.82 -11.99
CA PRO A 345 -3.68 28.00 -11.58
C PRO A 345 -3.45 28.03 -10.06
N ASN A 346 -2.70 28.99 -9.59
CA ASN A 346 -2.44 29.21 -8.16
C ASN A 346 -1.75 28.03 -7.47
N GLN A 347 -0.76 27.45 -8.14
CA GLN A 347 0.16 26.47 -7.54
C GLN A 347 0.85 27.10 -6.33
N ILE A 348 0.95 26.35 -5.25
CA ILE A 348 1.57 26.80 -3.99
C ILE A 348 3.09 26.64 -4.08
N ALA A 349 3.82 27.64 -3.60
CA ALA A 349 5.28 27.61 -3.56
C ALA A 349 5.80 26.47 -2.67
N GLN A 350 6.94 25.92 -3.05
CA GLN A 350 7.51 24.74 -2.37
C GLN A 350 7.80 25.02 -0.88
N GLU A 351 8.31 26.19 -0.55
CA GLU A 351 8.62 26.59 0.83
C GLU A 351 7.37 26.62 1.73
N VAL A 352 6.20 26.99 1.15
CA VAL A 352 4.92 26.97 1.88
C VAL A 352 4.46 25.54 2.12
N LYS A 353 4.59 24.66 1.11
CA LYS A 353 4.27 23.22 1.27
C LYS A 353 5.12 22.59 2.36
N GLU A 354 6.42 22.86 2.38
CA GLU A 354 7.36 22.36 3.38
C GLU A 354 7.00 22.84 4.78
N THR A 355 6.72 24.14 4.92
CA THR A 355 6.31 24.71 6.21
C THR A 355 5.04 24.04 6.73
N ARG A 356 3.97 23.95 5.92
CA ARG A 356 2.71 23.33 6.30
C ARG A 356 2.87 21.83 6.62
N TYR A 357 3.70 21.13 5.84
CA TYR A 357 4.04 19.74 6.10
C TYR A 357 4.66 19.55 7.49
N HIS A 358 5.69 20.34 7.81
CA HIS A 358 6.38 20.23 9.09
C HIS A 358 5.48 20.61 10.27
N GLU A 359 4.63 21.62 10.13
CA GLU A 359 3.67 22.00 11.17
C GLU A 359 2.66 20.89 11.48
N LEU A 360 2.05 20.27 10.44
CA LEU A 360 1.11 19.17 10.65
C LEU A 360 1.78 17.91 11.16
N MET A 361 2.99 17.59 10.69
CA MET A 361 3.73 16.43 11.19
C MET A 361 4.15 16.61 12.65
N ALA A 362 4.51 17.84 13.06
CA ALA A 362 4.80 18.14 14.46
C ALA A 362 3.55 18.01 15.34
N LEU A 363 2.40 18.50 14.86
CA LEU A 363 1.11 18.32 15.53
C LEU A 363 0.76 16.85 15.70
N GLN A 364 0.86 16.06 14.62
CA GLN A 364 0.57 14.61 14.66
C GLN A 364 1.53 13.87 15.59
N ALA A 365 2.81 14.23 15.59
CA ALA A 365 3.80 13.62 16.48
C ALA A 365 3.39 13.76 17.96
N GLY A 366 2.94 14.93 18.38
CA GLY A 366 2.41 15.14 19.73
C GLY A 366 1.16 14.31 20.02
N ILE A 367 0.24 14.24 19.06
CA ILE A 367 -1.00 13.44 19.21
C ILE A 367 -0.67 11.94 19.32
N SER A 368 0.21 11.42 18.47
CA SER A 368 0.62 10.01 18.49
C SER A 368 1.32 9.66 19.81
N GLU A 369 2.23 10.51 20.27
CA GLU A 369 2.92 10.29 21.54
C GLU A 369 1.95 10.19 22.73
N GLU A 370 0.99 11.13 22.86
CA GLU A 370 -0.03 11.08 23.91
C GLU A 370 -0.90 9.81 23.81
N ILE A 371 -1.26 9.38 22.61
CA ILE A 371 -2.05 8.16 22.39
C ILE A 371 -1.24 6.93 22.82
N HIS A 372 0.03 6.83 22.43
CA HIS A 372 0.90 5.71 22.82
C HIS A 372 1.15 5.68 24.33
N GLN A 373 1.38 6.83 24.97
CA GLN A 373 1.51 6.92 26.43
C GLN A 373 0.23 6.47 27.15
N ASN A 374 -0.95 6.77 26.62
CA ASN A 374 -2.22 6.31 27.19
C ASN A 374 -2.42 4.79 27.08
N ARG A 375 -1.66 4.10 26.26
CA ARG A 375 -1.65 2.62 26.16
C ARG A 375 -0.73 1.95 27.19
N GLU A 376 0.04 2.69 27.95
CA GLU A 376 0.90 2.14 29.01
C GLU A 376 0.08 1.31 30.01
N GLY A 377 0.49 0.07 30.23
CA GLY A 377 -0.24 -0.92 31.03
C GLY A 377 -1.27 -1.75 30.27
N GLU A 378 -1.59 -1.41 29.00
CA GLU A 378 -2.43 -2.26 28.15
C GLU A 378 -1.71 -3.56 27.76
N GLU A 379 -2.49 -4.60 27.55
CA GLU A 379 -2.01 -5.88 27.05
C GLU A 379 -2.47 -6.07 25.62
N LEU A 380 -1.53 -6.22 24.70
CA LEU A 380 -1.77 -6.37 23.26
C LEU A 380 -1.26 -7.71 22.76
N ASP A 381 -1.92 -8.25 21.74
CA ASP A 381 -1.37 -9.33 20.92
C ASP A 381 -0.47 -8.72 19.86
N VAL A 382 0.79 -9.16 19.79
CA VAL A 382 1.81 -8.63 18.90
C VAL A 382 2.33 -9.73 18.00
N LEU A 383 2.28 -9.52 16.70
CA LEU A 383 2.89 -10.37 15.68
C LEU A 383 4.39 -10.03 15.61
N VAL A 384 5.23 -10.97 15.97
CA VAL A 384 6.70 -10.81 15.94
C VAL A 384 7.19 -10.79 14.50
N GLU A 385 7.87 -9.72 14.11
CA GLU A 385 8.36 -9.50 12.74
C GLU A 385 9.87 -9.64 12.61
N GLY A 386 10.60 -9.45 13.69
CA GLY A 386 12.05 -9.54 13.70
C GLY A 386 12.67 -9.35 15.07
N PHE A 387 13.99 -9.28 15.05
CA PHE A 387 14.81 -8.97 16.20
C PHE A 387 15.71 -7.76 15.88
N ASP A 388 16.02 -6.96 16.88
CA ASP A 388 16.92 -5.83 16.74
C ASP A 388 18.32 -6.30 16.34
N GLU A 389 18.95 -5.59 15.41
CA GLU A 389 20.26 -6.00 14.86
C GLU A 389 21.40 -5.90 15.90
N GLU A 390 21.27 -5.00 16.88
CA GLU A 390 22.26 -4.77 17.93
C GLU A 390 21.98 -5.60 19.20
N ASN A 391 20.73 -6.06 19.37
CA ASN A 391 20.27 -6.82 20.53
C ASN A 391 19.30 -7.94 20.13
N ASP A 392 19.84 -9.13 19.91
CA ASP A 392 19.09 -10.33 19.53
C ASP A 392 18.06 -10.81 20.57
N LYS A 393 18.02 -10.18 21.76
CA LYS A 393 17.02 -10.43 22.81
C LYS A 393 15.83 -9.48 22.75
N LEU A 394 15.92 -8.43 21.93
CA LEU A 394 14.88 -7.46 21.73
C LEU A 394 14.16 -7.80 20.42
N ALA A 395 12.98 -8.41 20.54
CA ALA A 395 12.13 -8.62 19.40
C ALA A 395 11.35 -7.34 19.06
N PHE A 396 10.89 -7.23 17.83
CA PHE A 396 9.93 -6.20 17.45
C PHE A 396 8.79 -6.79 16.61
N GLY A 397 7.68 -6.09 16.59
CA GLY A 397 6.51 -6.52 15.83
C GLY A 397 5.41 -5.48 15.85
N ARG A 398 4.22 -5.89 15.43
CA ARG A 398 3.02 -5.05 15.32
C ARG A 398 1.84 -5.70 16.02
N SER A 399 0.95 -4.88 16.55
CA SER A 399 -0.38 -5.30 16.97
C SER A 399 -1.42 -5.13 15.84
N ILE A 400 -2.68 -5.32 16.16
CA ILE A 400 -3.77 -4.99 15.23
C ILE A 400 -3.87 -3.50 14.93
N HIS A 401 -3.17 -2.64 15.67
CA HIS A 401 -3.22 -1.19 15.57
C HIS A 401 -2.19 -0.58 14.63
N GLU A 402 -1.21 -1.35 14.16
CA GLU A 402 -0.16 -0.89 13.26
C GLU A 402 -0.20 -1.68 11.93
N ALA A 403 -0.14 -0.99 10.79
CA ALA A 403 0.01 -1.60 9.48
C ALA A 403 1.49 -1.77 9.12
N PRO A 404 1.86 -2.85 8.40
CA PRO A 404 3.26 -3.12 8.06
C PRO A 404 3.85 -2.01 7.19
N ASP A 405 5.13 -1.72 7.39
CA ASP A 405 5.97 -0.79 6.61
C ASP A 405 5.58 0.69 6.69
N ILE A 406 4.46 1.04 7.33
CA ILE A 406 3.95 2.43 7.33
C ILE A 406 3.64 3.01 8.71
N ASP A 407 3.37 2.17 9.70
CA ASP A 407 3.18 2.57 11.09
C ASP A 407 4.37 2.10 11.94
N GLY A 408 4.40 2.51 13.22
CA GLY A 408 5.50 2.17 14.11
C GLY A 408 5.51 0.71 14.59
N ASN A 409 6.56 0.36 15.34
CA ASN A 409 6.75 -0.96 15.89
C ASN A 409 6.55 -0.99 17.41
N ILE A 410 6.29 -2.19 17.93
CA ILE A 410 6.33 -2.50 19.35
C ILE A 410 7.59 -3.33 19.61
N PHE A 411 8.52 -2.80 20.39
CA PHE A 411 9.69 -3.52 20.87
C PHE A 411 9.34 -4.36 22.09
N ILE A 412 9.80 -5.62 22.13
CA ILE A 412 9.35 -6.63 23.10
C ILE A 412 10.56 -7.09 23.92
N GLU A 413 10.59 -6.75 25.20
CA GLU A 413 11.57 -7.25 26.13
C GLU A 413 11.24 -8.66 26.64
N GLY A 414 12.26 -9.48 26.92
CA GLY A 414 12.08 -10.85 27.43
C GLY A 414 11.60 -11.85 26.40
N ALA A 415 11.90 -11.60 25.12
CA ALA A 415 11.41 -12.35 23.97
C ALA A 415 12.43 -13.36 23.38
N GLU A 416 13.41 -13.84 24.18
CA GLU A 416 14.48 -14.73 23.71
C GLU A 416 14.00 -16.07 23.12
N ASP A 417 12.82 -16.53 23.51
CA ASP A 417 12.27 -17.83 23.12
C ASP A 417 11.19 -17.74 22.02
N VAL A 418 10.86 -16.53 21.51
CA VAL A 418 9.84 -16.35 20.46
C VAL A 418 10.41 -16.53 19.07
N GLN A 419 9.54 -16.82 18.10
CA GLN A 419 9.92 -16.95 16.69
C GLN A 419 9.25 -15.88 15.84
N ILE A 420 9.91 -15.47 14.75
CA ILE A 420 9.31 -14.58 13.76
C ILE A 420 8.02 -15.23 13.22
N GLY A 421 6.94 -14.44 13.21
CA GLY A 421 5.61 -14.89 12.84
C GLY A 421 4.76 -15.42 14.01
N ASP A 422 5.28 -15.48 15.24
CA ASP A 422 4.45 -15.75 16.40
C ASP A 422 3.59 -14.56 16.77
N ILE A 423 2.40 -14.81 17.29
CA ILE A 423 1.58 -13.80 17.94
C ILE A 423 1.69 -14.03 19.45
N VAL A 424 2.21 -13.04 20.15
CA VAL A 424 2.52 -13.11 21.58
C VAL A 424 1.81 -12.02 22.36
N ARG A 425 1.52 -12.28 23.61
CA ARG A 425 0.88 -11.31 24.51
C ARG A 425 1.94 -10.41 25.14
N VAL A 426 1.79 -9.09 24.98
CA VAL A 426 2.76 -8.07 25.41
C VAL A 426 2.05 -7.05 26.28
N ARG A 427 2.62 -6.69 27.42
CA ARG A 427 2.19 -5.54 28.23
C ARG A 427 3.01 -4.33 27.84
N ILE A 428 2.35 -3.26 27.43
CA ILE A 428 3.01 -2.00 27.06
C ILE A 428 3.57 -1.34 28.32
N LEU A 429 4.85 -1.04 28.28
CA LEU A 429 5.57 -0.38 29.38
C LEU A 429 5.74 1.12 29.14
N GLN A 430 6.01 1.51 27.90
CA GLN A 430 6.27 2.90 27.53
C GLN A 430 5.84 3.18 26.08
N GLY A 431 5.18 4.32 25.88
CA GLY A 431 4.81 4.86 24.58
C GLY A 431 5.71 6.03 24.16
N PHE A 432 6.14 6.02 22.90
CA PHE A 432 6.88 7.10 22.26
C PHE A 432 6.10 7.65 21.08
N THR A 433 6.64 8.60 20.35
CA THR A 433 5.98 9.26 19.22
C THR A 433 5.47 8.27 18.16
N TYR A 434 6.30 7.30 17.76
CA TYR A 434 5.96 6.34 16.70
C TYR A 434 6.16 4.88 17.11
N GLU A 435 6.69 4.62 18.28
CA GLU A 435 7.05 3.28 18.74
C GLU A 435 6.54 3.07 20.17
N MET A 436 6.39 1.81 20.54
CA MET A 436 6.11 1.41 21.91
C MET A 436 7.11 0.36 22.37
N VAL A 437 7.35 0.29 23.68
CA VAL A 437 8.13 -0.78 24.31
C VAL A 437 7.22 -1.53 25.27
N GLY A 438 7.29 -2.83 25.26
CA GLY A 438 6.54 -3.71 26.14
C GLY A 438 7.34 -4.91 26.60
N GLU A 439 6.80 -5.65 27.56
CA GLU A 439 7.35 -6.90 28.08
C GLU A 439 6.49 -8.10 27.68
N LEU A 440 7.13 -9.21 27.36
CA LEU A 440 6.44 -10.47 27.08
C LEU A 440 5.72 -10.97 28.33
N ILE A 441 4.42 -11.23 28.23
CA ILE A 441 3.62 -11.87 29.30
C ILE A 441 3.77 -13.39 29.15
N LYS A 442 4.30 -14.03 30.18
CA LYS A 442 4.50 -15.51 30.25
C LYS A 442 3.26 -16.27 30.71
#